data_37a688ac228d48633faa90899caf9d94
#
_entry.id   37a688ac228d48633faa90899caf9d94
#
_cell.length_a   1.000
_cell.length_b   1.000
_cell.length_c   1.000
_cell.angle_alpha   90.00
_cell.angle_beta   90.00
_cell.angle_gamma   90.00
#
_symmetry.space_group_name_H-M   'P 1'
#
loop_
_entity.id
_entity.type
_entity.pdbx_description
1 polymer ?
#
loop_
_entity_poly.entity_id
_entity_poly.type
_entity_poly.pdbx_seq_one_letter_code
_entity_poly.pdbx_strand_id
1 'polypeptide(L)'
;YYWRVRGMDAKGRPVGEWSLPEKVELEPSEQVPVGIFGDSISHGGGRLSFSPADLAYSYAHYMDVPAVNLSESGDTSEMMVERFERDVLPFGLKTLLIMGGSNSLRNGTDPEEVIGDLRKIQELCRDNGITPVLLTLAPINPGNIEKAFDEPTDSHWQESFRKVNAFIRTQPHIDVAAPFEAMGPELPTEMALDGLHGDVPMKRIMGRVISDHIREFL
;
A
#
# COMPACT_ATOMS: atom_id res chain seq x y z
N TYR A 1 -6.45 22.33 -6.03
CA TYR A 1 -5.18 21.93 -6.65
C TYR A 1 -4.91 22.80 -7.85
N TYR A 2 -3.60 22.96 -8.17
CA TYR A 2 -3.16 23.61 -9.40
C TYR A 2 -2.28 22.63 -10.17
N TRP A 3 -2.47 22.54 -11.47
CA TRP A 3 -1.65 21.71 -12.34
C TRP A 3 -1.17 22.51 -13.54
N ARG A 4 -0.08 22.10 -14.12
CA ARG A 4 0.46 22.61 -15.37
C ARG A 4 1.18 21.50 -16.10
N VAL A 5 1.28 21.61 -17.40
CA VAL A 5 1.95 20.64 -18.25
C VAL A 5 3.12 21.26 -19.01
N ARG A 6 4.09 20.44 -19.34
CA ARG A 6 5.20 20.79 -20.21
C ARG A 6 5.50 19.64 -21.15
N GLY A 7 5.81 19.93 -22.40
CA GLY A 7 6.24 18.93 -23.36
C GLY A 7 7.59 18.31 -22.98
N MET A 8 7.76 17.03 -23.32
CA MET A 8 9.04 16.30 -23.18
C MET A 8 9.40 15.70 -24.53
N ASP A 9 10.69 15.71 -24.91
CA ASP A 9 11.16 14.99 -26.09
C ASP A 9 11.29 13.47 -25.81
N ALA A 10 11.57 12.70 -26.87
CA ALA A 10 11.74 11.24 -26.75
C ALA A 10 12.88 10.81 -25.82
N LYS A 11 13.74 11.72 -25.39
CA LYS A 11 14.83 11.48 -24.43
C LYS A 11 14.50 11.97 -23.01
N GLY A 12 13.24 12.40 -22.77
CA GLY A 12 12.81 12.92 -21.48
C GLY A 12 13.32 14.33 -21.15
N ARG A 13 13.78 15.11 -22.14
CA ARG A 13 14.21 16.49 -21.91
C ARG A 13 13.04 17.45 -22.10
N PRO A 14 12.88 18.46 -21.25
CA PRO A 14 11.84 19.46 -21.37
C PRO A 14 11.89 20.19 -22.71
N VAL A 15 10.73 20.35 -23.35
CA VAL A 15 10.56 21.10 -24.62
C VAL A 15 9.47 22.15 -24.44
N GLY A 16 9.78 23.38 -24.84
CA GLY A 16 8.87 24.50 -24.71
C GLY A 16 8.73 25.02 -23.27
N GLU A 17 7.79 25.93 -23.08
CA GLU A 17 7.46 26.52 -21.79
C GLU A 17 6.43 25.68 -21.04
N TRP A 18 6.29 25.93 -19.75
CA TRP A 18 5.18 25.41 -18.97
C TRP A 18 3.85 26.03 -19.44
N SER A 19 2.78 25.24 -19.43
CA SER A 19 1.44 25.81 -19.54
C SER A 19 1.17 26.81 -18.42
N LEU A 20 0.21 27.69 -18.58
CA LEU A 20 -0.33 28.43 -17.44
C LEU A 20 -0.89 27.43 -16.41
N PRO A 21 -0.78 27.74 -15.10
CA PRO A 21 -1.41 26.93 -14.07
C PRO A 21 -2.93 26.94 -14.24
N GLU A 22 -3.53 25.75 -14.20
CA GLU A 22 -4.98 25.61 -14.13
C GLU A 22 -5.42 25.12 -12.76
N LYS A 23 -6.46 25.74 -12.22
CA LYS A 23 -7.04 25.35 -10.94
C LYS A 23 -8.03 24.21 -11.16
N VAL A 24 -7.86 23.13 -10.40
CA VAL A 24 -8.87 22.08 -10.25
C VAL A 24 -9.42 22.19 -8.83
N GLU A 25 -10.67 22.52 -8.73
CA GLU A 25 -11.44 22.39 -7.50
C GLU A 25 -12.05 20.98 -7.50
N LEU A 26 -11.53 20.13 -6.63
CA LEU A 26 -12.18 18.87 -6.33
C LEU A 26 -13.20 19.19 -5.24
N GLU A 27 -14.48 19.25 -5.61
CA GLU A 27 -15.51 19.10 -4.60
C GLU A 27 -15.23 17.78 -3.90
N PRO A 28 -15.22 17.74 -2.55
CA PRO A 28 -15.19 16.45 -1.86
C PRO A 28 -16.36 15.66 -2.44
N SER A 29 -16.07 14.61 -3.21
CA SER A 29 -17.14 13.74 -3.68
C SER A 29 -17.83 13.28 -2.39
N GLU A 30 -19.13 13.53 -2.30
CA GLU A 30 -19.90 13.01 -1.20
C GLU A 30 -19.62 11.52 -1.14
N GLN A 31 -18.73 11.15 -0.20
CA GLN A 31 -18.53 9.79 0.26
C GLN A 31 -17.71 8.84 -0.63
N VAL A 32 -16.39 8.98 -0.57
CA VAL A 32 -15.55 7.79 -0.62
C VAL A 32 -15.29 7.39 0.84
N PRO A 33 -16.08 6.47 1.42
CA PRO A 33 -15.99 6.17 2.84
C PRO A 33 -14.74 5.37 3.21
N VAL A 34 -14.06 4.82 2.21
CA VAL A 34 -12.92 3.92 2.38
C VAL A 34 -11.61 4.59 1.96
N GLY A 35 -10.62 4.54 2.85
CA GLY A 35 -9.25 4.90 2.55
C GLY A 35 -8.35 3.67 2.45
N ILE A 36 -7.29 3.78 1.67
CA ILE A 36 -6.18 2.83 1.61
C ILE A 36 -4.93 3.55 2.10
N PHE A 37 -4.26 3.01 3.10
CA PHE A 37 -3.12 3.61 3.74
C PHE A 37 -2.00 2.59 3.91
N GLY A 38 -0.86 2.84 3.30
CA GLY A 38 0.23 1.89 3.27
C GLY A 38 1.45 2.41 2.51
N ASP A 39 2.34 1.49 2.20
CA ASP A 39 3.57 1.71 1.46
C ASP A 39 3.38 1.59 -0.07
N SER A 40 4.49 1.36 -0.79
CA SER A 40 4.52 1.19 -2.25
C SER A 40 3.62 0.07 -2.77
N ILE A 41 3.41 -1.00 -2.00
CA ILE A 41 2.56 -2.11 -2.42
C ILE A 41 1.11 -1.64 -2.57
N SER A 42 0.65 -0.78 -1.67
CA SER A 42 -0.68 -0.16 -1.70
C SER A 42 -0.75 1.04 -2.64
N HIS A 43 0.31 1.86 -2.71
CA HIS A 43 0.39 2.99 -3.63
C HIS A 43 0.16 2.54 -5.08
N GLY A 44 0.72 1.41 -5.47
CA GLY A 44 0.56 0.85 -6.80
C GLY A 44 1.69 1.21 -7.75
N GLY A 45 1.52 0.88 -9.04
CA GLY A 45 2.54 1.12 -10.05
C GLY A 45 3.51 -0.04 -10.25
N GLY A 46 3.32 -1.17 -9.54
CA GLY A 46 4.14 -2.37 -9.67
C GLY A 46 5.63 -2.05 -9.47
N ARG A 47 6.49 -2.65 -10.27
CA ARG A 47 7.94 -2.46 -10.26
C ARG A 47 8.40 -1.00 -10.32
N LEU A 48 7.65 -0.13 -10.93
CA LEU A 48 8.05 1.28 -11.07
C LEU A 48 7.70 2.10 -9.83
N SER A 49 6.78 1.62 -9.00
CA SER A 49 6.39 2.22 -7.70
C SER A 49 6.12 3.73 -7.70
N PHE A 50 6.00 4.32 -8.88
CA PHE A 50 5.60 5.71 -9.05
C PHE A 50 4.08 5.80 -9.08
N SER A 51 3.55 6.99 -8.87
CA SER A 51 2.13 7.28 -9.03
C SER A 51 1.55 6.47 -10.19
N PRO A 52 0.41 5.79 -10.02
CA PRO A 52 -0.06 4.77 -10.94
C PRO A 52 -0.33 5.37 -12.32
N ALA A 53 0.68 5.34 -13.17
CA ALA A 53 0.52 5.64 -14.59
C ALA A 53 -0.35 4.57 -15.27
N ASP A 54 -0.44 3.39 -14.66
CA ASP A 54 -1.29 2.28 -15.08
C ASP A 54 -2.08 1.73 -13.88
N LEU A 55 -3.40 1.97 -13.88
CA LEU A 55 -4.32 1.50 -12.84
C LEU A 55 -4.33 -0.02 -12.67
N ALA A 56 -3.92 -0.77 -13.69
CA ALA A 56 -3.83 -2.23 -13.61
C ALA A 56 -2.87 -2.72 -12.51
N TYR A 57 -1.91 -1.89 -12.10
CA TYR A 57 -0.96 -2.19 -11.02
C TYR A 57 -1.45 -1.72 -9.64
N SER A 58 -2.68 -1.26 -9.50
CA SER A 58 -3.29 -0.94 -8.21
C SER A 58 -4.38 -1.95 -7.86
N TYR A 59 -4.32 -2.55 -6.68
CA TYR A 59 -5.39 -3.44 -6.24
C TYR A 59 -6.72 -2.71 -6.01
N ALA A 60 -6.67 -1.40 -5.74
CA ALA A 60 -7.86 -0.58 -5.64
C ALA A 60 -8.71 -0.60 -6.92
N HIS A 61 -8.07 -0.75 -8.09
CA HIS A 61 -8.77 -0.88 -9.37
C HIS A 61 -9.62 -2.16 -9.46
N TYR A 62 -9.30 -3.18 -8.68
CA TYR A 62 -10.01 -4.46 -8.68
C TYR A 62 -10.96 -4.65 -7.49
N MET A 63 -11.08 -3.62 -6.65
CA MET A 63 -12.08 -3.57 -5.59
C MET A 63 -13.44 -3.18 -6.17
N ASP A 64 -14.51 -3.70 -5.59
CA ASP A 64 -15.89 -3.37 -5.95
C ASP A 64 -16.48 -2.21 -5.12
N VAL A 65 -15.67 -1.63 -4.23
CA VAL A 65 -15.97 -0.42 -3.46
C VAL A 65 -14.98 0.68 -3.81
N PRO A 66 -15.46 1.91 -4.02
CA PRO A 66 -14.57 3.03 -4.27
C PRO A 66 -13.74 3.33 -3.02
N ALA A 67 -12.45 3.57 -3.22
CA ALA A 67 -11.51 3.92 -2.15
C ALA A 67 -10.58 5.04 -2.59
N VAL A 68 -10.22 5.93 -1.67
CA VAL A 68 -9.14 6.90 -1.88
C VAL A 68 -7.82 6.28 -1.46
N ASN A 69 -6.82 6.35 -2.33
CA ASN A 69 -5.48 5.83 -2.04
C ASN A 69 -4.61 6.92 -1.42
N LEU A 70 -4.24 6.73 -0.16
CA LEU A 70 -3.42 7.63 0.66
C LEU A 70 -2.04 7.03 0.96
N SER A 71 -1.66 6.01 0.19
CA SER A 71 -0.40 5.29 0.40
C SER A 71 0.77 6.04 -0.23
N GLU A 72 1.96 5.91 0.35
CA GLU A 72 3.18 6.54 -0.12
C GLU A 72 4.30 5.51 -0.32
N SER A 73 4.96 5.56 -1.48
CA SER A 73 6.04 4.63 -1.80
C SER A 73 7.26 4.88 -0.91
N GLY A 74 7.81 3.80 -0.37
CA GLY A 74 9.01 3.86 0.49
C GLY A 74 8.70 3.90 1.98
N ASP A 75 7.44 4.08 2.38
CA ASP A 75 7.08 4.16 3.79
C ASP A 75 7.52 2.95 4.61
N THR A 76 8.10 3.24 5.75
CA THR A 76 8.19 2.34 6.89
C THR A 76 6.91 2.45 7.75
N SER A 77 6.72 1.52 8.69
CA SER A 77 5.58 1.60 9.61
C SER A 77 5.60 2.86 10.48
N GLU A 78 6.78 3.30 10.91
CA GLU A 78 7.00 4.55 11.66
C GLU A 78 6.58 5.79 10.83
N MET A 79 7.04 5.88 9.56
CA MET A 79 6.66 6.98 8.65
C MET A 79 5.14 7.06 8.45
N MET A 80 4.46 5.91 8.39
CA MET A 80 3.00 5.88 8.32
C MET A 80 2.36 6.48 9.58
N VAL A 81 2.88 6.21 10.77
CA VAL A 81 2.39 6.85 12.01
C VAL A 81 2.57 8.36 11.95
N GLU A 82 3.76 8.84 11.54
CA GLU A 82 4.10 10.26 11.49
C GLU A 82 3.20 11.07 10.55
N ARG A 83 2.82 10.50 9.40
CA ARG A 83 2.02 11.22 8.41
C ARG A 83 0.50 11.02 8.53
N PHE A 84 0.03 10.18 9.48
CA PHE A 84 -1.38 9.83 9.61
C PHE A 84 -2.31 11.05 9.68
N GLU A 85 -2.03 11.99 10.58
CA GLU A 85 -2.89 13.17 10.77
C GLU A 85 -2.99 14.04 9.51
N ARG A 86 -1.84 14.24 8.85
CA ARG A 86 -1.75 15.05 7.64
C ARG A 86 -2.50 14.42 6.46
N ASP A 87 -2.37 13.11 6.29
CA ASP A 87 -2.76 12.43 5.05
C ASP A 87 -4.09 11.68 5.16
N VAL A 88 -4.55 11.35 6.37
CA VAL A 88 -5.79 10.57 6.58
C VAL A 88 -6.95 11.44 7.03
N LEU A 89 -6.75 12.29 8.05
CA LEU A 89 -7.85 13.02 8.67
C LEU A 89 -8.60 13.99 7.75
N PRO A 90 -7.94 14.67 6.76
CA PRO A 90 -8.65 15.58 5.88
C PRO A 90 -9.73 14.95 5.00
N PHE A 91 -9.74 13.62 4.87
CA PHE A 91 -10.64 12.90 3.96
C PHE A 91 -11.97 12.47 4.59
N GLY A 92 -12.13 12.58 5.91
CA GLY A 92 -13.39 12.26 6.60
C GLY A 92 -13.85 10.81 6.41
N LEU A 93 -12.91 9.87 6.37
CA LEU A 93 -13.16 8.46 6.09
C LEU A 93 -14.00 7.78 7.16
N LYS A 94 -14.68 6.70 6.79
CA LYS A 94 -15.38 5.79 7.71
C LYS A 94 -14.55 4.55 8.03
N THR A 95 -13.83 4.04 7.03
CA THR A 95 -13.01 2.84 7.13
C THR A 95 -11.64 3.09 6.50
N LEU A 96 -10.58 2.62 7.14
CA LEU A 96 -9.22 2.69 6.64
C LEU A 96 -8.64 1.28 6.51
N LEU A 97 -8.31 0.88 5.28
CA LEU A 97 -7.51 -0.31 4.99
C LEU A 97 -6.04 0.03 5.19
N ILE A 98 -5.37 -0.68 6.08
CA ILE A 98 -4.00 -0.39 6.50
C ILE A 98 -3.10 -1.56 6.13
N MET A 99 -2.10 -1.33 5.28
CA MET A 99 -1.07 -2.33 4.94
C MET A 99 0.30 -1.67 4.98
N GLY A 100 1.07 -1.96 6.01
CA GLY A 100 2.41 -1.39 6.16
C GLY A 100 3.31 -2.27 7.02
N GLY A 101 4.62 -2.04 6.88
CA GLY A 101 5.65 -2.77 7.60
C GLY A 101 6.55 -3.64 6.73
N SER A 102 6.21 -3.88 5.46
CA SER A 102 7.06 -4.69 4.57
C SER A 102 8.46 -4.10 4.43
N ASN A 103 8.58 -2.78 4.27
CA ASN A 103 9.89 -2.11 4.20
C ASN A 103 10.65 -2.20 5.53
N SER A 104 9.96 -1.98 6.66
CA SER A 104 10.57 -2.10 7.99
C SER A 104 11.14 -3.50 8.22
N LEU A 105 10.32 -4.52 8.00
CA LEU A 105 10.68 -5.92 8.27
C LEU A 105 11.78 -6.46 7.34
N ARG A 106 11.72 -6.13 6.04
CA ARG A 106 12.77 -6.57 5.10
C ARG A 106 14.11 -5.90 5.38
N ASN A 107 14.11 -4.76 6.04
CA ASN A 107 15.31 -4.03 6.47
C ASN A 107 15.76 -4.38 7.90
N GLY A 108 15.12 -5.35 8.56
CA GLY A 108 15.54 -5.87 9.86
C GLY A 108 15.00 -5.13 11.07
N THR A 109 13.97 -4.28 10.92
CA THR A 109 13.26 -3.67 12.06
C THR A 109 12.60 -4.79 12.90
N ASP A 110 12.67 -4.67 14.22
CA ASP A 110 12.03 -5.63 15.12
C ASP A 110 10.51 -5.69 14.84
N PRO A 111 9.95 -6.89 14.61
CA PRO A 111 8.52 -7.03 14.39
C PRO A 111 7.64 -6.48 15.53
N GLU A 112 8.13 -6.38 16.77
CA GLU A 112 7.38 -5.73 17.85
C GLU A 112 7.26 -4.21 17.66
N GLU A 113 8.26 -3.56 17.08
CA GLU A 113 8.18 -2.14 16.72
C GLU A 113 7.10 -1.93 15.65
N VAL A 114 7.12 -2.74 14.59
CA VAL A 114 6.09 -2.69 13.53
C VAL A 114 4.69 -2.94 14.09
N ILE A 115 4.54 -3.90 15.00
CA ILE A 115 3.26 -4.15 15.70
C ILE A 115 2.85 -2.94 16.55
N GLY A 116 3.80 -2.28 17.21
CA GLY A 116 3.58 -1.06 17.96
C GLY A 116 3.03 0.06 17.08
N ASP A 117 3.63 0.27 15.92
CA ASP A 117 3.20 1.27 14.94
C ASP A 117 1.80 0.97 14.39
N LEU A 118 1.51 -0.28 14.02
CA LEU A 118 0.19 -0.69 13.57
C LEU A 118 -0.89 -0.48 14.65
N ARG A 119 -0.58 -0.78 15.92
CA ARG A 119 -1.47 -0.47 17.05
C ARG A 119 -1.71 1.03 17.16
N LYS A 120 -0.65 1.83 17.02
CA LYS A 120 -0.75 3.29 17.09
C LYS A 120 -1.65 3.85 15.99
N ILE A 121 -1.51 3.36 14.75
CA ILE A 121 -2.40 3.76 13.65
C ILE A 121 -3.85 3.36 13.94
N GLN A 122 -4.09 2.15 14.49
CA GLN A 122 -5.43 1.73 14.89
C GLN A 122 -6.03 2.60 15.99
N GLU A 123 -5.24 3.05 16.97
CA GLU A 123 -5.67 3.99 18.01
C GLU A 123 -6.06 5.34 17.40
N LEU A 124 -5.20 5.90 16.55
CA LEU A 124 -5.47 7.15 15.84
C LEU A 124 -6.76 7.07 15.00
N CYS A 125 -7.01 5.94 14.34
CA CYS A 125 -8.28 5.72 13.64
C CYS A 125 -9.47 5.80 14.59
N ARG A 126 -9.44 5.01 15.68
CA ARG A 126 -10.57 4.95 16.64
C ARG A 126 -10.84 6.30 17.29
N ASP A 127 -9.80 7.03 17.67
CA ASP A 127 -9.89 8.36 18.28
C ASP A 127 -10.58 9.38 17.36
N ASN A 128 -10.51 9.14 16.04
CA ASN A 128 -11.11 9.97 15.00
C ASN A 128 -12.39 9.36 14.38
N GLY A 129 -12.96 8.30 14.97
CA GLY A 129 -14.19 7.67 14.50
C GLY A 129 -14.05 6.91 13.18
N ILE A 130 -12.83 6.46 12.85
CA ILE A 130 -12.52 5.67 11.66
C ILE A 130 -12.37 4.21 12.07
N THR A 131 -13.00 3.30 11.33
CA THR A 131 -12.83 1.84 11.51
C THR A 131 -11.49 1.39 10.91
N PRO A 132 -10.49 0.96 11.71
CA PRO A 132 -9.24 0.44 11.17
C PRO A 132 -9.38 -1.03 10.77
N VAL A 133 -8.96 -1.38 9.56
CA VAL A 133 -8.92 -2.75 9.06
C VAL A 133 -7.51 -3.04 8.56
N LEU A 134 -6.80 -3.93 9.23
CA LEU A 134 -5.45 -4.31 8.84
C LEU A 134 -5.48 -5.30 7.68
N LEU A 135 -4.57 -5.14 6.74
CA LEU A 135 -4.31 -6.12 5.68
C LEU A 135 -3.04 -6.90 6.02
N THR A 136 -3.07 -8.22 5.89
CA THR A 136 -1.88 -9.05 6.08
C THR A 136 -0.84 -8.81 5.01
N LEU A 137 0.45 -8.98 5.37
CA LEU A 137 1.59 -8.78 4.48
C LEU A 137 1.85 -10.04 3.66
N ALA A 138 1.76 -9.93 2.34
CA ALA A 138 2.13 -11.03 1.45
C ALA A 138 3.63 -11.37 1.59
N PRO A 139 4.03 -12.64 1.36
CA PRO A 139 5.45 -12.98 1.32
C PRO A 139 6.18 -12.18 0.23
N ILE A 140 7.49 -12.05 0.36
CA ILE A 140 8.37 -11.39 -0.60
C ILE A 140 9.32 -12.41 -1.24
N ASN A 141 10.06 -12.02 -2.28
CA ASN A 141 11.10 -12.84 -2.90
C ASN A 141 12.44 -12.11 -2.84
N PRO A 142 13.29 -12.42 -1.85
CA PRO A 142 14.57 -11.73 -1.65
C PRO A 142 15.49 -11.79 -2.85
N GLY A 143 15.53 -12.93 -3.56
CA GLY A 143 16.39 -13.08 -4.73
C GLY A 143 15.98 -12.19 -5.91
N ASN A 144 14.68 -11.91 -6.06
CA ASN A 144 14.20 -10.97 -7.07
C ASN A 144 14.39 -9.51 -6.61
N ILE A 145 14.21 -9.24 -5.30
CA ILE A 145 14.47 -7.91 -4.70
C ILE A 145 15.92 -7.51 -4.93
N GLU A 146 16.88 -8.38 -4.60
CA GLU A 146 18.30 -8.11 -4.78
C GLU A 146 18.64 -7.83 -6.25
N LYS A 147 18.08 -8.62 -7.18
CA LYS A 147 18.30 -8.40 -8.64
C LYS A 147 17.68 -7.09 -9.15
N ALA A 148 16.57 -6.66 -8.58
CA ALA A 148 15.84 -5.50 -9.06
C ALA A 148 16.36 -4.18 -8.49
N PHE A 149 16.82 -4.19 -7.24
CA PHE A 149 17.14 -2.98 -6.47
C PHE A 149 18.57 -2.91 -5.96
N ASP A 150 19.34 -4.01 -6.06
CA ASP A 150 20.68 -4.15 -5.44
C ASP A 150 20.63 -3.94 -3.91
N GLU A 151 19.53 -4.37 -3.29
CA GLU A 151 19.27 -4.24 -1.86
C GLU A 151 19.12 -5.62 -1.22
N PRO A 152 19.88 -5.92 -0.16
CA PRO A 152 19.70 -7.16 0.59
C PRO A 152 18.39 -7.13 1.39
N THR A 153 17.87 -8.31 1.65
CA THR A 153 16.74 -8.51 2.58
C THR A 153 17.26 -9.18 3.85
N ASP A 154 16.73 -8.76 5.01
CA ASP A 154 17.08 -9.39 6.29
C ASP A 154 16.82 -10.90 6.26
N SER A 155 17.75 -11.68 6.80
CA SER A 155 17.69 -13.14 6.75
C SER A 155 16.54 -13.75 7.57
N HIS A 156 15.98 -13.01 8.53
CA HIS A 156 14.88 -13.43 9.40
C HIS A 156 13.52 -12.90 8.93
N TRP A 157 13.46 -12.30 7.76
CA TRP A 157 12.25 -11.66 7.24
C TRP A 157 11.00 -12.57 7.31
N GLN A 158 11.14 -13.86 7.01
CA GLN A 158 10.00 -14.80 7.05
C GLN A 158 9.41 -14.95 8.45
N GLU A 159 10.27 -15.00 9.47
CA GLU A 159 9.83 -15.08 10.87
C GLU A 159 9.17 -13.78 11.29
N SER A 160 9.76 -12.64 10.91
CA SER A 160 9.25 -11.31 11.20
C SER A 160 7.88 -11.07 10.54
N PHE A 161 7.72 -11.41 9.25
CA PHE A 161 6.43 -11.33 8.55
C PHE A 161 5.37 -12.25 9.20
N ARG A 162 5.73 -13.49 9.54
CA ARG A 162 4.81 -14.42 10.23
C ARG A 162 4.35 -13.85 11.57
N LYS A 163 5.25 -13.24 12.34
CA LYS A 163 4.94 -12.65 13.65
C LYS A 163 3.98 -11.47 13.52
N VAL A 164 4.24 -10.56 12.59
CA VAL A 164 3.35 -9.43 12.31
C VAL A 164 2.01 -9.89 11.76
N ASN A 165 1.98 -10.85 10.81
CA ASN A 165 0.74 -11.41 10.29
C ASN A 165 -0.08 -12.14 11.37
N ALA A 166 0.58 -12.84 12.30
CA ALA A 166 -0.09 -13.46 13.44
C ALA A 166 -0.79 -12.40 14.31
N PHE A 167 -0.14 -11.28 14.59
CA PHE A 167 -0.77 -10.14 15.26
C PHE A 167 -1.94 -9.58 14.45
N ILE A 168 -1.75 -9.29 13.16
CA ILE A 168 -2.80 -8.74 12.27
C ILE A 168 -4.05 -9.62 12.30
N ARG A 169 -3.90 -10.95 12.24
CA ARG A 169 -5.00 -11.92 12.28
C ARG A 169 -5.77 -11.95 13.61
N THR A 170 -5.27 -11.32 14.67
CA THR A 170 -6.02 -11.13 15.93
C THR A 170 -6.84 -9.85 15.97
N GLN A 171 -6.72 -8.98 14.96
CA GLN A 171 -7.37 -7.69 14.85
C GLN A 171 -8.51 -7.71 13.82
N PRO A 172 -9.36 -6.67 13.71
CA PRO A 172 -10.15 -6.46 12.51
C PRO A 172 -9.24 -6.44 11.28
N HIS A 173 -9.37 -7.42 10.40
CA HIS A 173 -8.43 -7.61 9.29
C HIS A 173 -9.07 -8.26 8.06
N ILE A 174 -8.36 -8.13 6.93
CA ILE A 174 -8.61 -8.92 5.71
C ILE A 174 -7.31 -9.65 5.37
N ASP A 175 -7.38 -10.97 5.21
CA ASP A 175 -6.20 -11.81 4.98
C ASP A 175 -5.84 -11.86 3.49
N VAL A 176 -5.23 -10.79 3.00
CA VAL A 176 -4.76 -10.69 1.61
C VAL A 176 -3.51 -11.52 1.33
N ALA A 177 -2.79 -11.95 2.36
CA ALA A 177 -1.58 -12.76 2.22
C ALA A 177 -1.88 -14.25 1.99
N ALA A 178 -2.98 -14.76 2.51
CA ALA A 178 -3.29 -16.20 2.50
C ALA A 178 -3.20 -16.86 1.10
N PRO A 179 -3.70 -16.26 0.01
CA PRO A 179 -3.54 -16.85 -1.32
C PRO A 179 -2.08 -17.02 -1.74
N PHE A 180 -1.19 -16.09 -1.35
CA PHE A 180 0.22 -16.10 -1.72
C PHE A 180 1.05 -17.00 -0.80
N GLU A 181 0.74 -17.04 0.50
CA GLU A 181 1.31 -18.01 1.44
C GLU A 181 1.04 -19.46 1.00
N ALA A 182 -0.12 -19.72 0.39
CA ALA A 182 -0.48 -21.03 -0.17
C ALA A 182 0.34 -21.41 -1.43
N MET A 183 0.97 -20.44 -2.11
CA MET A 183 1.81 -20.68 -3.28
C MET A 183 3.23 -21.12 -2.90
N GLY A 184 3.68 -20.80 -1.67
CA GLY A 184 5.01 -21.16 -1.19
C GLY A 184 5.56 -20.20 -0.14
N PRO A 185 6.78 -20.45 0.33
CA PRO A 185 7.41 -19.63 1.38
C PRO A 185 7.89 -18.26 0.86
N GLU A 186 8.02 -18.09 -0.46
CA GLU A 186 8.40 -16.86 -1.12
C GLU A 186 7.38 -16.52 -2.21
N LEU A 187 7.25 -15.23 -2.51
CA LEU A 187 6.36 -14.75 -3.57
C LEU A 187 6.85 -15.24 -4.94
N PRO A 188 6.01 -15.96 -5.70
CA PRO A 188 6.39 -16.39 -7.04
C PRO A 188 6.69 -15.22 -7.97
N THR A 189 7.67 -15.39 -8.87
CA THR A 189 8.10 -14.34 -9.81
C THR A 189 6.97 -13.84 -10.71
N GLU A 190 6.02 -14.71 -11.07
CA GLU A 190 4.82 -14.33 -11.84
C GLU A 190 3.83 -13.47 -11.08
N MET A 191 3.93 -13.38 -9.75
CA MET A 191 3.14 -12.48 -8.91
C MET A 191 3.81 -11.12 -8.71
N ALA A 192 5.16 -11.10 -8.67
CA ALA A 192 5.95 -9.87 -8.57
C ALA A 192 7.33 -10.10 -9.20
N LEU A 193 7.57 -9.51 -10.35
CA LEU A 193 8.83 -9.65 -11.09
C LEU A 193 10.03 -9.14 -10.28
N ASP A 194 9.81 -8.08 -9.49
CA ASP A 194 10.83 -7.51 -8.59
C ASP A 194 10.84 -8.14 -7.19
N GLY A 195 9.94 -9.08 -6.94
CA GLY A 195 9.84 -9.80 -5.67
C GLY A 195 9.12 -9.08 -4.53
N LEU A 196 8.59 -7.87 -4.75
CA LEU A 196 8.01 -7.03 -3.70
C LEU A 196 6.66 -6.39 -4.09
N HIS A 197 6.62 -5.63 -5.19
CA HIS A 197 5.52 -4.67 -5.44
C HIS A 197 4.25 -5.28 -6.02
N GLY A 198 4.29 -6.50 -6.48
CA GLY A 198 3.12 -7.17 -7.05
C GLY A 198 2.74 -6.66 -8.45
N ASP A 199 2.75 -7.57 -9.41
CA ASP A 199 2.26 -7.35 -10.76
C ASP A 199 0.74 -7.51 -10.86
N VAL A 200 0.19 -7.28 -12.04
CA VAL A 200 -1.24 -7.32 -12.32
C VAL A 200 -1.96 -8.56 -11.76
N PRO A 201 -1.43 -9.81 -11.88
CA PRO A 201 -2.08 -10.98 -11.29
C PRO A 201 -2.24 -10.87 -9.77
N MET A 202 -1.19 -10.43 -9.06
CA MET A 202 -1.22 -10.23 -7.61
C MET A 202 -2.25 -9.17 -7.22
N LYS A 203 -2.26 -8.02 -7.89
CA LYS A 203 -3.20 -6.92 -7.60
C LYS A 203 -4.66 -7.34 -7.79
N ARG A 204 -4.94 -8.17 -8.81
CA ARG A 204 -6.27 -8.74 -9.03
C ARG A 204 -6.72 -9.65 -7.88
N ILE A 205 -5.82 -10.50 -7.40
CA ILE A 205 -6.12 -11.39 -6.26
C ILE A 205 -6.40 -10.55 -5.02
N MET A 206 -5.51 -9.59 -4.70
CA MET A 206 -5.68 -8.71 -3.53
C MET A 206 -7.01 -7.94 -3.58
N GLY A 207 -7.33 -7.29 -4.71
CA GLY A 207 -8.56 -6.53 -4.86
C GLY A 207 -9.82 -7.38 -4.68
N ARG A 208 -9.82 -8.62 -5.18
CA ARG A 208 -10.94 -9.58 -4.98
C ARG A 208 -11.08 -9.99 -3.53
N VAL A 209 -9.98 -10.38 -2.87
CA VAL A 209 -10.01 -10.76 -1.44
C VAL A 209 -10.53 -9.61 -0.60
N ILE A 210 -10.13 -8.37 -0.90
CA ILE A 210 -10.65 -7.19 -0.19
C ILE A 210 -12.15 -7.03 -0.47
N SER A 211 -12.61 -7.14 -1.71
CA SER A 211 -14.03 -6.99 -2.08
C SER A 211 -14.91 -8.02 -1.40
N ASP A 212 -14.44 -9.25 -1.27
CA ASP A 212 -15.19 -10.34 -0.64
C ASP A 212 -15.45 -10.12 0.86
N HIS A 213 -14.60 -9.33 1.54
CA HIS A 213 -14.65 -9.16 3.00
C HIS A 213 -14.91 -7.74 3.48
N ILE A 214 -14.66 -6.70 2.67
CA ILE A 214 -14.70 -5.30 3.14
C ILE A 214 -16.07 -4.88 3.65
N ARG A 215 -17.14 -5.48 3.14
CA ARG A 215 -18.54 -5.13 3.52
C ARG A 215 -18.85 -5.42 4.99
N GLU A 216 -18.05 -6.23 5.66
CA GLU A 216 -18.14 -6.50 7.09
C GLU A 216 -17.72 -5.28 7.94
N PHE A 217 -17.03 -4.31 7.33
CA PHE A 217 -16.44 -3.14 7.99
C PHE A 217 -17.00 -1.79 7.52
N LEU A 218 -18.06 -1.78 6.72
CA LEU A 218 -18.70 -0.57 6.17
C LEU A 218 -19.91 -0.09 6.95
#